data_90e0ca3347d101db1072ad8d20e761d4
#
_entry.id   90e0ca3347d101db1072ad8d20e761d4
#
_cell.length_a   1.000
_cell.length_b   1.000
_cell.length_c   1.000
_cell.angle_alpha   90.00
_cell.angle_beta   90.00
_cell.angle_gamma   90.00
#
_symmetry.space_group_name_H-M   'P 1'
#
loop_
_entity.id
_entity.type
_entity.pdbx_description
1 polymer ?
#
loop_
_entity_poly.entity_id
_entity_poly.type
_entity_poly.pdbx_seq_one_letter_code
_entity_poly.pdbx_strand_id
1 'polypeptide(L)'
;DNSKDLSRDLKIAVSEYAPDSEVIADKEKYTSKYITMSNVSELPKHYFAYCPNCEQLNVILTNHSSSKCRYCGTDINIAIFDSYIEPIYGFKTGETKQSAWIKPRRSYSGEVSYIGDGGNKEIHLDIGNVMSVDTSTEDELLVMNKSMFYMCPLCGYSDLHKGKIAPPDLMKKHMNYKNFSCTNDILQKIRLGHTFRTDVAR
;
A
#
# COMPACT_ATOMS: atom_id res chain seq x y z
N ASP A 1 -8.14 16.10 -24.54
CA ASP A 1 -8.08 15.22 -23.38
C ASP A 1 -7.45 16.01 -22.22
N ASN A 2 -8.26 16.41 -21.25
CA ASN A 2 -7.86 17.23 -20.11
C ASN A 2 -7.46 16.34 -18.92
N SER A 3 -6.91 15.16 -19.16
CA SER A 3 -6.42 14.30 -18.10
C SER A 3 -5.16 14.95 -17.47
N LYS A 4 -5.22 15.21 -16.16
CA LYS A 4 -4.09 15.71 -15.40
C LYS A 4 -3.32 14.51 -14.85
N ASP A 5 -2.05 14.43 -15.20
CA ASP A 5 -1.14 13.45 -14.63
C ASP A 5 -0.40 14.06 -13.43
N LEU A 6 -0.62 13.48 -12.25
CA LEU A 6 0.06 13.85 -11.02
C LEU A 6 1.07 12.76 -10.68
N SER A 7 2.27 12.88 -11.23
CA SER A 7 3.35 11.94 -10.94
C SER A 7 3.84 12.06 -9.50
N ARG A 8 3.94 10.93 -8.81
CA ARG A 8 4.52 10.78 -7.46
C ARG A 8 5.23 9.45 -7.37
N ASP A 9 6.30 9.44 -6.59
CA ASP A 9 6.95 8.18 -6.18
C ASP A 9 5.91 7.28 -5.48
N LEU A 10 5.93 5.99 -5.80
CA LEU A 10 4.92 5.04 -5.31
C LEU A 10 4.91 4.94 -3.77
N LYS A 11 6.05 5.08 -3.11
CA LYS A 11 6.16 5.13 -1.64
C LYS A 11 5.32 6.26 -1.03
N ILE A 12 5.14 7.37 -1.75
CA ILE A 12 4.30 8.50 -1.34
C ILE A 12 2.87 8.28 -1.82
N ALA A 13 2.68 7.81 -3.06
CA ALA A 13 1.39 7.62 -3.68
C ALA A 13 0.51 6.62 -2.92
N VAL A 14 1.07 5.55 -2.38
CA VAL A 14 0.38 4.58 -1.50
C VAL A 14 -0.26 5.27 -0.29
N SER A 15 0.33 6.37 0.17
CA SER A 15 -0.20 7.17 1.27
C SER A 15 -1.11 8.31 0.81
N GLU A 16 -0.75 9.05 -0.21
CA GLU A 16 -1.44 10.28 -0.59
C GLU A 16 -2.58 10.06 -1.59
N TYR A 17 -2.48 9.02 -2.44
CA TYR A 17 -3.40 8.78 -3.55
C TYR A 17 -4.27 7.54 -3.38
N ALA A 18 -4.19 6.84 -2.24
CA ALA A 18 -5.05 5.69 -2.01
C ALA A 18 -6.55 6.05 -2.12
N PRO A 19 -7.41 5.05 -2.33
CA PRO A 19 -8.84 5.28 -2.49
C PRO A 19 -9.45 6.11 -1.36
N ASP A 20 -10.36 7.00 -1.71
CA ASP A 20 -11.06 7.96 -0.82
C ASP A 20 -10.19 9.14 -0.32
N SER A 21 -8.94 9.24 -0.78
CA SER A 21 -8.10 10.42 -0.54
C SER A 21 -8.46 11.56 -1.47
N GLU A 22 -8.30 12.78 -0.96
CA GLU A 22 -8.56 14.00 -1.72
C GLU A 22 -7.24 14.69 -2.06
N VAL A 23 -7.06 15.04 -3.33
CA VAL A 23 -5.89 15.75 -3.86
C VAL A 23 -6.35 17.05 -4.49
N ILE A 24 -5.61 18.14 -4.26
CA ILE A 24 -5.85 19.43 -4.91
C ILE A 24 -4.86 19.59 -6.06
N ALA A 25 -5.37 19.83 -7.25
CA ALA A 25 -4.59 20.23 -8.43
C ALA A 25 -5.34 21.33 -9.18
N ASP A 26 -4.63 22.38 -9.60
CA ASP A 26 -5.18 23.52 -10.34
C ASP A 26 -6.45 24.12 -9.71
N LYS A 27 -6.45 24.29 -8.39
CA LYS A 27 -7.58 24.82 -7.62
C LYS A 27 -8.86 23.96 -7.67
N GLU A 28 -8.76 22.72 -8.15
CA GLU A 28 -9.82 21.72 -8.13
C GLU A 28 -9.47 20.59 -7.18
N LYS A 29 -10.46 20.04 -6.51
CA LYS A 29 -10.34 18.90 -5.61
C LYS A 29 -10.75 17.63 -6.33
N TYR A 30 -9.90 16.63 -6.30
CA TYR A 30 -10.10 15.31 -6.89
C TYR A 30 -10.12 14.26 -5.79
N THR A 31 -11.04 13.32 -5.88
CA THR A 31 -11.10 12.16 -4.96
C THR A 31 -10.61 10.92 -5.68
N SER A 32 -9.60 10.26 -5.14
CA SER A 32 -9.14 8.97 -5.65
C SER A 32 -10.20 7.89 -5.44
N LYS A 33 -10.53 7.15 -6.49
CA LYS A 33 -11.58 6.11 -6.44
C LYS A 33 -11.18 4.80 -7.11
N TYR A 34 -10.14 4.82 -7.90
CA TYR A 34 -9.72 3.63 -8.66
C TYR A 34 -8.25 3.35 -8.47
N ILE A 35 -7.92 2.10 -8.24
CA ILE A 35 -6.57 1.58 -8.45
C ILE A 35 -6.46 1.22 -9.93
N THR A 36 -5.45 1.74 -10.62
CA THR A 36 -5.31 1.47 -12.05
C THR A 36 -4.97 0.01 -12.28
N MET A 37 -5.77 -0.66 -13.10
CA MET A 37 -5.60 -2.05 -13.49
C MET A 37 -4.97 -2.14 -14.88
N SER A 38 -4.12 -3.14 -15.09
CA SER A 38 -3.65 -3.52 -16.42
C SER A 38 -4.65 -4.49 -17.07
N ASN A 39 -4.78 -4.41 -18.38
CA ASN A 39 -5.58 -5.38 -19.14
C ASN A 39 -4.85 -6.75 -19.31
N VAL A 40 -3.57 -6.82 -18.95
CA VAL A 40 -2.69 -7.96 -19.27
C VAL A 40 -2.21 -8.70 -18.02
N SER A 41 -2.13 -8.04 -16.87
CA SER A 41 -1.58 -8.64 -15.66
C SER A 41 -2.33 -8.17 -14.41
N GLU A 42 -2.42 -9.07 -13.45
CA GLU A 42 -2.87 -8.74 -12.09
C GLU A 42 -1.86 -7.82 -11.39
N LEU A 43 -2.34 -7.06 -10.42
CA LEU A 43 -1.45 -6.28 -9.57
C LEU A 43 -0.59 -7.19 -8.71
N PRO A 44 0.70 -6.88 -8.51
CA PRO A 44 1.58 -7.65 -7.65
C PRO A 44 0.99 -7.77 -6.25
N LYS A 45 0.92 -9.00 -5.76
CA LYS A 45 0.47 -9.33 -4.41
C LYS A 45 1.61 -9.95 -3.63
N HIS A 46 1.90 -9.39 -2.49
CA HIS A 46 2.96 -9.81 -1.58
C HIS A 46 2.37 -10.23 -0.25
N TYR A 47 3.08 -11.11 0.46
CA TYR A 47 2.67 -11.61 1.76
C TYR A 47 3.67 -11.13 2.82
N PHE A 48 3.17 -10.84 4.01
CA PHE A 48 4.00 -10.43 5.13
C PHE A 48 3.51 -11.00 6.44
N ALA A 49 4.41 -11.19 7.39
CA ALA A 49 4.09 -11.55 8.75
C ALA A 49 5.14 -11.01 9.72
N TYR A 50 4.72 -10.72 10.94
CA TYR A 50 5.65 -10.48 12.03
C TYR A 50 6.09 -11.81 12.63
N CYS A 51 7.39 -11.97 12.85
CA CYS A 51 7.94 -13.17 13.48
C CYS A 51 7.41 -13.30 14.91
N PRO A 52 6.86 -14.45 15.31
CA PRO A 52 6.35 -14.61 16.67
C PRO A 52 7.44 -14.62 17.75
N ASN A 53 8.70 -14.80 17.37
CA ASN A 53 9.84 -14.86 18.31
C ASN A 53 10.57 -13.53 18.45
N CYS A 54 10.89 -12.85 17.34
CA CYS A 54 11.68 -11.61 17.36
C CYS A 54 10.90 -10.37 16.91
N GLU A 55 9.61 -10.51 16.60
CA GLU A 55 8.69 -9.45 16.18
C GLU A 55 9.11 -8.68 14.91
N GLN A 56 10.16 -9.12 14.22
CA GLN A 56 10.61 -8.50 12.98
C GLN A 56 9.69 -8.82 11.81
N LEU A 57 9.47 -7.83 10.94
CA LEU A 57 8.66 -7.97 9.74
C LEU A 57 9.37 -8.81 8.69
N ASN A 58 8.68 -9.81 8.16
CA ASN A 58 9.12 -10.64 7.06
C ASN A 58 8.16 -10.48 5.88
N VAL A 59 8.70 -10.23 4.70
CA VAL A 59 7.95 -10.13 3.44
C VAL A 59 8.33 -11.28 2.52
N ILE A 60 7.33 -11.90 1.89
CA ILE A 60 7.49 -12.99 0.96
C ILE A 60 6.82 -12.63 -0.35
N LEU A 61 7.56 -12.75 -1.45
CA LEU A 61 7.09 -12.41 -2.79
C LEU A 61 6.20 -13.49 -3.44
N THR A 62 6.18 -14.69 -2.87
CA THR A 62 5.47 -15.84 -3.42
C THR A 62 4.83 -16.70 -2.34
N ASN A 63 3.80 -17.44 -2.73
CA ASN A 63 3.04 -18.33 -1.85
C ASN A 63 3.83 -19.62 -1.56
N HIS A 64 4.74 -19.61 -0.58
CA HIS A 64 5.44 -20.81 -0.13
C HIS A 64 4.79 -21.38 1.12
N SER A 65 4.82 -22.71 1.26
CA SER A 65 4.17 -23.45 2.33
C SER A 65 4.80 -23.27 3.72
N SER A 66 6.03 -22.79 3.80
CA SER A 66 6.68 -22.41 5.06
C SER A 66 7.69 -21.31 4.79
N SER A 67 7.91 -20.46 5.77
CA SER A 67 8.91 -19.43 5.73
C SER A 67 9.69 -19.38 7.03
N LYS A 68 10.99 -19.17 6.94
CA LYS A 68 11.84 -18.90 8.10
C LYS A 68 12.04 -17.40 8.24
N CYS A 69 12.00 -16.94 9.48
CA CYS A 69 12.37 -15.58 9.79
C CYS A 69 13.82 -15.31 9.35
N ARG A 70 14.01 -14.26 8.55
CA ARG A 70 15.34 -13.89 8.04
C ARG A 70 16.28 -13.40 9.13
N TYR A 71 15.74 -13.01 10.31
CA TYR A 71 16.53 -12.49 11.42
C TYR A 71 16.94 -13.55 12.43
N CYS A 72 16.00 -14.38 12.89
CA CYS A 72 16.23 -15.32 13.96
C CYS A 72 16.10 -16.79 13.54
N GLY A 73 15.74 -17.07 12.28
CA GLY A 73 15.61 -18.42 11.75
C GLY A 73 14.37 -19.20 12.23
N THR A 74 13.51 -18.61 13.07
CA THR A 74 12.29 -19.25 13.55
C THR A 74 11.33 -19.51 12.40
N ASP A 75 10.69 -20.68 12.38
CA ASP A 75 9.69 -21.01 11.38
C ASP A 75 8.43 -20.15 11.60
N ILE A 76 7.96 -19.50 10.52
CA ILE A 76 6.77 -18.68 10.53
C ILE A 76 5.65 -19.46 9.86
N ASN A 77 4.56 -19.69 10.59
CA ASN A 77 3.40 -20.39 10.06
C ASN A 77 2.70 -19.53 9.00
N ILE A 78 2.43 -20.13 7.83
CA ILE A 78 1.76 -19.45 6.72
C ILE A 78 0.37 -18.89 7.09
N ALA A 79 -0.31 -19.50 8.06
CA ALA A 79 -1.64 -19.07 8.50
C ALA A 79 -1.66 -17.66 9.13
N ILE A 80 -0.51 -17.14 9.57
CA ILE A 80 -0.41 -15.78 10.14
C ILE A 80 -0.01 -14.72 9.11
N PHE A 81 0.24 -15.11 7.85
CA PHE A 81 0.58 -14.15 6.80
C PHE A 81 -0.65 -13.35 6.38
N ASP A 82 -0.50 -12.04 6.39
CA ASP A 82 -1.40 -11.10 5.72
C ASP A 82 -0.83 -10.73 4.33
N SER A 83 -1.56 -9.99 3.54
CA SER A 83 -1.11 -9.63 2.21
C SER A 83 -1.36 -8.16 1.90
N TYR A 84 -0.52 -7.59 1.03
CA TYR A 84 -0.76 -6.29 0.42
C TYR A 84 -0.65 -6.38 -1.10
N ILE A 85 -1.31 -5.44 -1.77
CA ILE A 85 -1.24 -5.25 -3.22
C ILE A 85 -0.39 -4.01 -3.49
N GLU A 86 0.49 -4.12 -4.47
CA GLU A 86 1.31 -3.02 -4.92
C GLU A 86 0.66 -2.34 -6.13
N PRO A 87 0.20 -1.06 -6.02
CA PRO A 87 -0.51 -0.37 -7.08
C PRO A 87 0.46 0.24 -8.12
N ILE A 88 1.22 -0.60 -8.80
CA ILE A 88 2.31 -0.21 -9.72
C ILE A 88 1.88 0.67 -10.89
N TYR A 89 0.58 0.64 -11.25
CA TYR A 89 0.02 1.50 -12.30
C TYR A 89 -0.62 2.77 -11.75
N GLY A 90 -0.50 3.02 -10.43
CA GLY A 90 -1.03 4.21 -9.75
C GLY A 90 -2.54 4.20 -9.54
N PHE A 91 -3.09 5.40 -9.43
CA PHE A 91 -4.48 5.62 -9.04
C PHE A 91 -5.18 6.53 -10.05
N LYS A 92 -6.53 6.44 -10.09
CA LYS A 92 -7.38 7.34 -10.88
C LYS A 92 -8.45 7.95 -10.01
N THR A 93 -8.85 9.15 -10.37
CA THR A 93 -9.92 9.88 -9.68
C THR A 93 -11.31 9.44 -10.18
N GLY A 94 -12.32 9.61 -9.34
CA GLY A 94 -13.71 9.64 -9.75
C GLY A 94 -14.04 10.98 -10.44
N GLU A 95 -15.23 11.07 -11.05
CA GLU A 95 -15.63 12.25 -11.85
C GLU A 95 -15.95 13.53 -11.06
N THR A 96 -16.09 13.48 -9.75
CA THR A 96 -16.50 14.64 -8.95
C THR A 96 -15.35 15.63 -8.75
N LYS A 97 -15.32 16.64 -9.61
CA LYS A 97 -14.53 17.86 -9.38
C LYS A 97 -15.30 18.77 -8.43
N GLN A 98 -14.65 19.17 -7.35
CA GLN A 98 -15.19 20.16 -6.41
C GLN A 98 -14.24 21.33 -6.31
N SER A 99 -14.78 22.53 -6.08
CA SER A 99 -13.97 23.72 -5.82
C SER A 99 -13.08 23.51 -4.57
N ALA A 100 -11.81 23.88 -4.65
CA ALA A 100 -10.81 23.60 -3.64
C ALA A 100 -10.83 24.57 -2.42
N TRP A 101 -11.96 25.17 -2.10
CA TRP A 101 -12.09 26.09 -0.96
C TRP A 101 -11.99 25.39 0.41
N ILE A 102 -12.09 24.07 0.45
CA ILE A 102 -12.06 23.27 1.67
C ILE A 102 -10.77 22.45 1.68
N LYS A 103 -10.08 22.44 2.83
CA LYS A 103 -8.87 21.63 3.05
C LYS A 103 -9.12 20.16 2.65
N PRO A 104 -8.23 19.54 1.87
CA PRO A 104 -8.40 18.16 1.45
C PRO A 104 -8.43 17.21 2.64
N ARG A 105 -9.35 16.27 2.61
CA ARG A 105 -9.42 15.21 3.60
C ARG A 105 -8.36 14.14 3.30
N ARG A 106 -7.47 13.91 4.24
CA ARG A 106 -6.58 12.75 4.22
C ARG A 106 -7.23 11.64 5.04
N SER A 107 -7.61 10.55 4.41
CA SER A 107 -8.32 9.46 5.06
C SER A 107 -7.41 8.43 5.72
N TYR A 108 -6.08 8.53 5.54
CA TYR A 108 -5.12 7.57 6.06
C TYR A 108 -3.71 8.14 6.17
N SER A 109 -2.83 7.39 6.82
CA SER A 109 -1.38 7.63 6.86
C SER A 109 -0.64 6.36 6.47
N GLY A 110 0.45 6.50 5.70
CA GLY A 110 1.38 5.40 5.47
C GLY A 110 2.20 5.11 6.73
N GLU A 111 2.51 3.86 6.95
CA GLU A 111 3.44 3.40 7.96
C GLU A 111 4.63 2.75 7.27
N VAL A 112 5.84 3.20 7.62
CA VAL A 112 7.08 2.63 7.09
C VAL A 112 7.59 1.62 8.08
N SER A 113 7.85 0.41 7.60
CA SER A 113 8.42 -0.68 8.38
C SER A 113 9.72 -1.15 7.75
N TYR A 114 10.70 -1.45 8.59
CA TYR A 114 11.95 -2.05 8.16
C TYR A 114 11.75 -3.54 7.86
N ILE A 115 12.24 -4.01 6.71
CA ILE A 115 12.10 -5.42 6.31
C ILE A 115 13.41 -6.19 6.52
N GLY A 116 14.54 -5.50 6.58
CA GLY A 116 15.84 -6.09 6.78
C GLY A 116 16.88 -5.72 5.77
N ASP A 117 18.08 -6.16 6.11
CA ASP A 117 19.29 -5.77 5.44
C ASP A 117 19.34 -6.28 4.00
N GLY A 118 19.52 -5.36 3.08
CA GLY A 118 20.03 -5.67 1.75
C GLY A 118 21.47 -6.20 1.77
N GLY A 119 22.02 -6.49 2.95
CA GLY A 119 23.25 -7.22 3.16
C GLY A 119 24.50 -6.38 3.41
N ASN A 120 24.44 -5.06 3.35
CA ASN A 120 25.61 -4.22 3.58
C ASN A 120 25.47 -3.38 4.85
N LYS A 121 25.81 -3.96 6.00
CA LYS A 121 26.09 -3.20 7.22
C LYS A 121 27.42 -2.48 7.03
N GLU A 122 27.39 -1.18 6.86
CA GLU A 122 28.63 -0.45 6.61
C GLU A 122 29.27 0.13 7.86
N ILE A 123 28.51 0.54 8.87
CA ILE A 123 29.08 1.17 10.05
C ILE A 123 28.25 0.85 11.29
N HIS A 124 28.92 0.33 12.32
CA HIS A 124 28.39 0.23 13.68
C HIS A 124 29.12 1.26 14.54
N LEU A 125 28.40 2.19 15.13
CA LEU A 125 28.94 3.22 16.01
C LEU A 125 28.34 3.06 17.40
N ASP A 126 29.22 2.78 18.39
CA ASP A 126 28.86 2.83 19.81
C ASP A 126 29.16 4.22 20.37
N ILE A 127 28.13 4.88 20.88
CA ILE A 127 28.25 6.19 21.50
C ILE A 127 28.09 6.03 23.02
N GLY A 128 29.24 5.80 23.71
CA GLY A 128 29.34 5.88 25.15
C GLY A 128 28.45 4.95 25.96
N ASN A 129 28.28 3.69 25.57
CA ASN A 129 27.43 2.67 26.22
C ASN A 129 25.94 3.04 26.38
N VAL A 130 25.47 4.12 25.73
CA VAL A 130 24.11 4.64 25.87
C VAL A 130 23.32 4.42 24.58
N MET A 131 23.98 4.45 23.44
CA MET A 131 23.33 4.33 22.15
C MET A 131 24.28 3.68 21.13
N SER A 132 23.74 2.75 20.34
CA SER A 132 24.40 2.23 19.13
C SER A 132 23.66 2.72 17.89
N VAL A 133 24.40 3.05 16.84
CA VAL A 133 23.85 3.43 15.54
C VAL A 133 24.38 2.48 14.48
N ASP A 134 23.47 1.78 13.84
CA ASP A 134 23.77 0.98 12.65
C ASP A 134 23.34 1.75 11.39
N THR A 135 24.22 1.80 10.40
CA THR A 135 23.88 2.34 9.08
C THR A 135 23.99 1.25 8.05
N SER A 136 23.07 1.27 7.09
CA SER A 136 23.12 0.38 5.95
C SER A 136 22.73 1.14 4.68
N THR A 137 23.36 0.76 3.55
CA THR A 137 23.01 1.26 2.23
C THR A 137 22.05 0.31 1.55
N GLU A 138 21.14 0.85 0.73
CA GLU A 138 20.18 0.08 -0.07
C GLU A 138 19.33 -0.92 0.74
N ASP A 139 18.99 -0.54 1.94
CA ASP A 139 18.13 -1.38 2.81
C ASP A 139 16.68 -1.40 2.34
N GLU A 140 15.98 -2.50 2.62
CA GLU A 140 14.60 -2.69 2.22
C GLU A 140 13.62 -2.17 3.27
N LEU A 141 12.73 -1.31 2.85
CA LEU A 141 11.64 -0.74 3.62
C LEU A 141 10.30 -1.07 2.95
N LEU A 142 9.27 -1.30 3.76
CA LEU A 142 7.90 -1.43 3.32
C LEU A 142 7.09 -0.25 3.83
N VAL A 143 6.51 0.52 2.92
CA VAL A 143 5.44 1.45 3.27
C VAL A 143 4.10 0.77 3.07
N MET A 144 3.30 0.72 4.12
CA MET A 144 1.91 0.20 4.06
C MET A 144 0.92 1.28 4.43
N ASN A 145 -0.21 1.25 3.76
CA ASN A 145 -1.35 2.03 4.19
C ASN A 145 -1.99 1.39 5.43
N LYS A 146 -2.23 2.17 6.48
CA LYS A 146 -2.88 1.68 7.72
C LYS A 146 -4.31 1.22 7.50
N SER A 147 -4.95 1.74 6.47
CA SER A 147 -6.34 1.40 6.14
C SER A 147 -6.42 0.16 5.26
N MET A 148 -7.56 -0.51 5.37
CA MET A 148 -7.98 -1.54 4.44
C MET A 148 -8.99 -0.96 3.45
N PHE A 149 -9.05 -1.53 2.25
CA PHE A 149 -9.95 -1.10 1.20
C PHE A 149 -10.74 -2.27 0.66
N TYR A 150 -11.92 -1.98 0.11
CA TYR A 150 -12.59 -2.88 -0.82
C TYR A 150 -12.18 -2.50 -2.24
N MET A 151 -11.84 -3.45 -3.06
CA MET A 151 -11.44 -3.24 -4.46
C MET A 151 -12.20 -4.19 -5.39
N CYS A 152 -12.69 -3.67 -6.49
CA CYS A 152 -13.18 -4.48 -7.60
C CYS A 152 -11.99 -5.01 -8.42
N PRO A 153 -11.79 -6.34 -8.52
CA PRO A 153 -10.67 -6.89 -9.29
C PRO A 153 -10.81 -6.70 -10.81
N LEU A 154 -12.01 -6.36 -11.29
CA LEU A 154 -12.25 -6.14 -12.72
C LEU A 154 -11.94 -4.72 -13.19
N CYS A 155 -12.34 -3.69 -12.43
CA CYS A 155 -12.22 -2.30 -12.87
C CYS A 155 -11.37 -1.41 -11.96
N GLY A 156 -10.90 -1.94 -10.82
CA GLY A 156 -10.09 -1.21 -9.86
C GLY A 156 -10.87 -0.22 -8.97
N TYR A 157 -12.20 -0.12 -9.12
CA TYR A 157 -13.00 0.70 -8.21
C TYR A 157 -12.73 0.31 -6.77
N SER A 158 -12.47 1.30 -5.93
CA SER A 158 -12.07 1.04 -4.55
C SER A 158 -12.64 2.07 -3.59
N ASP A 159 -12.91 1.63 -2.37
CA ASP A 159 -13.39 2.48 -1.30
C ASP A 159 -12.86 2.01 0.05
N LEU A 160 -12.85 2.91 1.02
CA LEU A 160 -12.33 2.66 2.37
C LEU A 160 -13.14 1.57 3.09
N HIS A 161 -12.45 0.59 3.66
CA HIS A 161 -13.06 -0.39 4.55
C HIS A 161 -13.30 0.24 5.93
N LYS A 162 -14.57 0.49 6.27
CA LYS A 162 -14.99 1.16 7.52
C LYS A 162 -15.32 0.16 8.64
N GLY A 163 -14.53 -0.91 8.78
CA GLY A 163 -14.74 -1.92 9.83
C GLY A 163 -15.96 -2.84 9.64
N LYS A 164 -16.65 -2.78 8.51
CA LYS A 164 -17.80 -3.64 8.20
C LYS A 164 -17.35 -4.99 7.67
N ILE A 165 -18.07 -6.03 8.02
CA ILE A 165 -17.77 -7.42 7.61
C ILE A 165 -17.97 -7.61 6.10
N ALA A 166 -18.98 -6.95 5.53
CA ALA A 166 -19.29 -7.01 4.10
C ALA A 166 -19.29 -5.62 3.46
N PRO A 167 -18.95 -5.51 2.15
CA PRO A 167 -19.06 -4.24 1.45
C PRO A 167 -20.52 -3.79 1.40
N PRO A 168 -20.79 -2.46 1.52
CA PRO A 168 -22.13 -1.92 1.32
C PRO A 168 -22.68 -2.25 -0.06
N ASP A 169 -24.01 -2.41 -0.20
CA ASP A 169 -24.64 -2.73 -1.48
C ASP A 169 -24.38 -1.67 -2.56
N LEU A 170 -24.25 -0.39 -2.16
CA LEU A 170 -23.86 0.69 -3.05
C LEU A 170 -22.48 0.51 -3.67
N MET A 171 -21.56 -0.17 -2.97
CA MET A 171 -20.23 -0.48 -3.51
C MET A 171 -20.25 -1.65 -4.49
N LYS A 172 -21.17 -2.60 -4.30
CA LYS A 172 -21.32 -3.73 -5.22
C LYS A 172 -21.84 -3.26 -6.59
N LYS A 173 -22.69 -2.22 -6.60
CA LYS A 173 -23.17 -1.55 -7.81
C LYS A 173 -22.38 -0.28 -8.05
N HIS A 174 -21.31 -0.36 -8.82
CA HIS A 174 -20.41 0.75 -9.06
C HIS A 174 -20.15 0.96 -10.56
N MET A 175 -19.67 2.16 -10.90
CA MET A 175 -19.22 2.49 -12.24
C MET A 175 -17.73 2.23 -12.37
N ASN A 176 -17.26 1.86 -13.55
CA ASN A 176 -15.84 1.88 -13.87
C ASN A 176 -15.38 3.33 -14.15
N TYR A 177 -14.07 3.51 -14.32
CA TYR A 177 -13.48 4.85 -14.54
C TYR A 177 -13.92 5.52 -15.87
N LYS A 178 -14.62 4.80 -16.76
CA LYS A 178 -15.20 5.32 -18.00
C LYS A 178 -16.71 5.55 -17.87
N ASN A 179 -17.25 5.52 -16.65
CA ASN A 179 -18.68 5.68 -16.33
C ASN A 179 -19.62 4.63 -16.91
N PHE A 180 -19.13 3.45 -17.17
CA PHE A 180 -19.97 2.31 -17.47
C PHE A 180 -20.24 1.50 -16.21
N SER A 181 -21.46 0.99 -16.08
CA SER A 181 -21.80 0.10 -14.97
C SER A 181 -20.89 -1.13 -14.98
N CYS A 182 -20.24 -1.41 -13.86
CA CYS A 182 -19.44 -2.61 -13.71
C CYS A 182 -20.34 -3.81 -13.40
N THR A 183 -20.09 -4.92 -14.06
CA THR A 183 -20.87 -6.15 -13.89
C THR A 183 -20.42 -7.01 -12.72
N ASN A 184 -19.25 -6.68 -12.11
CA ASN A 184 -18.70 -7.42 -11.00
C ASN A 184 -19.16 -6.83 -9.67
N ASP A 185 -19.84 -7.63 -8.86
CA ASP A 185 -20.29 -7.31 -7.51
C ASP A 185 -19.43 -7.92 -6.40
N ILE A 186 -18.43 -8.73 -6.79
CA ILE A 186 -17.49 -9.36 -5.85
C ILE A 186 -16.32 -8.41 -5.62
N LEU A 187 -16.28 -7.80 -4.45
CA LEU A 187 -15.20 -6.93 -4.02
C LEU A 187 -14.21 -7.67 -3.12
N GLN A 188 -12.93 -7.44 -3.33
CA GLN A 188 -11.87 -8.00 -2.51
C GLN A 188 -11.47 -7.01 -1.42
N LYS A 189 -11.24 -7.51 -0.21
CA LYS A 189 -10.61 -6.74 0.85
C LYS A 189 -9.10 -6.74 0.63
N ILE A 190 -8.51 -5.56 0.54
CA ILE A 190 -7.09 -5.39 0.26
C ILE A 190 -6.43 -4.42 1.23
N ARG A 191 -5.12 -4.56 1.36
CA ARG A 191 -4.19 -3.57 1.92
C ARG A 191 -3.29 -3.09 0.80
N LEU A 192 -2.87 -1.83 0.84
CA LEU A 192 -1.93 -1.25 -0.12
C LEU A 192 -0.56 -1.12 0.51
N GLY A 193 0.48 -1.44 -0.24
CA GLY A 193 1.86 -1.32 0.19
C GLY A 193 2.82 -1.21 -0.98
N HIS A 194 4.06 -0.83 -0.69
CA HIS A 194 5.16 -0.77 -1.65
C HIS A 194 6.48 -1.00 -0.94
N THR A 195 7.28 -1.90 -1.48
CA THR A 195 8.64 -2.16 -1.00
C THR A 195 9.62 -1.32 -1.81
N PHE A 196 10.54 -0.64 -1.14
CA PHE A 196 11.55 0.19 -1.78
C PHE A 196 12.90 0.10 -1.04
N ARG A 197 13.97 0.49 -1.71
CA ARG A 197 15.30 0.52 -1.14
C ARG A 197 15.75 1.94 -0.85
N THR A 198 16.44 2.13 0.23
CA THR A 198 17.02 3.41 0.63
C THR A 198 18.12 3.20 1.68
N ASP A 199 18.93 4.24 1.88
CA ASP A 199 19.88 4.26 2.98
C ASP A 199 19.16 4.43 4.31
N VAL A 200 19.56 3.68 5.32
CA VAL A 200 18.93 3.67 6.64
C VAL A 200 19.99 3.87 7.72
N ALA A 201 19.67 4.73 8.71
CA ALA A 201 20.38 4.84 9.98
C ALA A 201 19.40 4.49 11.12
N ARG A 202 19.82 3.62 12.06
CA ARG A 202 18.98 3.12 13.15
C ARG A 202 19.77 2.84 14.44
#